data_0764da73225a982fd5632f23be12aa06
#
_entry.id   0764da73225a982fd5632f23be12aa06
#
_cell.length_a   1.000
_cell.length_b   1.000
_cell.length_c   1.000
_cell.angle_alpha   90.00
_cell.angle_beta   90.00
_cell.angle_gamma   90.00
#
_symmetry.space_group_name_H-M   'P 1'
#
loop_
_entity.id
_entity.type
_entity.pdbx_description
1 polymer ?
#
loop_
_entity_poly.entity_id
_entity_poly.type
_entity_poly.pdbx_seq_one_letter_code
_entity_poly.pdbx_strand_id
1 'polypeptide(L)'
;MTNPQYLLRPVNPVFIAFSFVMAFLFNLMPWGTTLWIPDMVALVLVFWNIHQPRKVGMGVAFALGLLMDVHDARLLGEHAVAYTLLAYFAITIHRRVLWFTVYTQALHVLPLLFIAHAVPVVIRLAMGAPLPGWPLLVAPGIEALLWPLATAVLLAPQRRSVDVDETRPI
;
A
#
# COMPACT_ATOMS: atom_id res chain seq x y z
N MET A 1 12.73 5.27 -29.89
CA MET A 1 11.59 4.52 -29.29
C MET A 1 10.88 5.49 -28.36
N THR A 2 9.79 6.08 -28.83
CA THR A 2 8.98 7.05 -28.06
C THR A 2 8.14 6.27 -27.04
N ASN A 3 8.42 6.49 -25.75
CA ASN A 3 7.55 5.99 -24.70
C ASN A 3 6.14 6.58 -24.90
N PRO A 4 5.09 5.74 -25.02
CA PRO A 4 3.74 6.26 -25.12
C PRO A 4 3.41 7.04 -23.84
N GLN A 5 3.12 8.34 -24.00
CA GLN A 5 2.66 9.18 -22.90
C GLN A 5 1.22 8.78 -22.57
N TYR A 6 1.04 7.97 -21.53
CA TYR A 6 -0.30 7.64 -21.05
C TYR A 6 -0.85 8.81 -20.21
N LEU A 7 -1.93 9.43 -20.67
CA LEU A 7 -2.71 10.35 -19.84
C LEU A 7 -3.49 9.52 -18.81
N LEU A 8 -3.13 9.68 -17.54
CA LEU A 8 -3.84 9.02 -16.45
C LEU A 8 -5.21 9.67 -16.27
N ARG A 9 -6.28 8.90 -16.43
CA ARG A 9 -7.65 9.34 -16.11
C ARG A 9 -7.79 9.61 -14.61
N PRO A 10 -8.69 10.54 -14.21
CA PRO A 10 -9.04 10.70 -12.80
C PRO A 10 -9.54 9.36 -12.23
N VAL A 11 -8.93 8.94 -11.13
CA VAL A 11 -9.22 7.65 -10.49
C VAL A 11 -10.66 7.62 -10.01
N ASN A 12 -11.38 6.56 -10.36
CA ASN A 12 -12.72 6.31 -9.83
C ASN A 12 -12.62 5.93 -8.35
N PRO A 13 -13.30 6.64 -7.42
CA PRO A 13 -13.28 6.31 -6.00
C PRO A 13 -13.83 4.90 -5.70
N VAL A 14 -14.75 4.40 -6.52
CA VAL A 14 -15.28 3.04 -6.41
C VAL A 14 -14.18 2.00 -6.65
N PHE A 15 -13.27 2.25 -7.59
CA PHE A 15 -12.13 1.37 -7.83
C PHE A 15 -11.15 1.36 -6.66
N ILE A 16 -10.91 2.52 -6.03
CA ILE A 16 -10.10 2.61 -4.81
C ILE A 16 -10.73 1.76 -3.69
N ALA A 17 -12.04 1.94 -3.45
CA ALA A 17 -12.75 1.16 -2.44
C ALA A 17 -12.72 -0.35 -2.75
N PHE A 18 -12.95 -0.73 -4.01
CA PHE A 18 -12.86 -2.12 -4.46
C PHE A 18 -11.49 -2.73 -4.21
N SER A 19 -10.41 -1.99 -4.51
CA SER A 19 -9.04 -2.46 -4.27
C SER A 19 -8.74 -2.72 -2.79
N PHE A 20 -9.27 -1.88 -1.90
CA PHE A 20 -9.17 -2.10 -0.45
C PHE A 20 -9.99 -3.31 0.01
N VAL A 21 -11.20 -3.49 -0.52
CA VAL A 21 -12.02 -4.66 -0.20
C VAL A 21 -11.31 -5.94 -0.62
N MET A 22 -10.72 -5.99 -1.82
CA MET A 22 -9.96 -7.15 -2.30
C MET A 22 -8.71 -7.42 -1.45
N ALA A 23 -7.98 -6.37 -1.07
CA ALA A 23 -6.81 -6.51 -0.18
C ALA A 23 -7.23 -7.01 1.22
N PHE A 24 -8.33 -6.48 1.74
CA PHE A 24 -8.89 -6.91 3.02
C PHE A 24 -9.34 -8.37 2.98
N LEU A 25 -10.05 -8.80 1.93
CA LEU A 25 -10.45 -10.20 1.73
C LEU A 25 -9.24 -11.14 1.65
N PHE A 26 -8.14 -10.69 1.05
CA PHE A 26 -6.90 -11.45 1.03
C PHE A 26 -6.33 -11.62 2.45
N ASN A 27 -6.31 -10.57 3.24
CA ASN A 27 -5.84 -10.62 4.62
C ASN A 27 -6.77 -11.45 5.53
N LEU A 28 -8.08 -11.51 5.21
CA LEU A 28 -9.07 -12.35 5.92
C LEU A 28 -8.86 -13.85 5.71
N MET A 29 -8.11 -14.28 4.72
CA MET A 29 -7.86 -15.71 4.50
C MET A 29 -7.13 -16.32 5.70
N PRO A 30 -7.49 -17.54 6.11
CA PRO A 30 -6.90 -18.20 7.28
C PRO A 30 -5.50 -18.73 6.96
N TRP A 31 -4.53 -17.83 6.83
CA TRP A 31 -3.14 -18.16 6.55
C TRP A 31 -2.40 -18.77 7.75
N GLY A 32 -3.08 -18.98 8.86
CA GLY A 32 -2.51 -19.47 10.10
C GLY A 32 -1.64 -18.44 10.81
N THR A 33 -0.69 -18.91 11.61
CA THR A 33 0.24 -18.04 12.37
C THR A 33 1.48 -17.64 11.59
N THR A 34 1.41 -17.65 10.27
CA THR A 34 2.57 -17.47 9.39
C THR A 34 2.92 -15.98 9.29
N LEU A 35 4.03 -15.57 9.91
CA LEU A 35 4.49 -14.16 10.00
C LEU A 35 5.09 -13.60 8.69
N TRP A 36 5.16 -14.39 7.64
CA TRP A 36 5.74 -13.97 6.34
C TRP A 36 4.69 -13.61 5.29
N ILE A 37 3.41 -13.62 5.67
CA ILE A 37 2.34 -13.27 4.75
C ILE A 37 2.36 -11.75 4.56
N PRO A 38 2.37 -11.29 3.29
CA PRO A 38 2.34 -9.87 2.99
C PRO A 38 0.99 -9.26 3.43
N ASP A 39 1.06 -8.09 4.03
CA ASP A 39 -0.11 -7.29 4.35
C ASP A 39 -0.57 -6.53 3.09
N MET A 40 -1.55 -7.11 2.39
CA MET A 40 -2.08 -6.49 1.17
C MET A 40 -2.78 -5.17 1.43
N VAL A 41 -3.37 -4.97 2.62
CA VAL A 41 -4.00 -3.70 2.98
C VAL A 41 -2.94 -2.62 3.13
N ALA A 42 -1.82 -2.90 3.79
CA ALA A 42 -0.69 -1.96 3.89
C ALA A 42 -0.12 -1.62 2.51
N LEU A 43 0.05 -2.63 1.63
CA LEU A 43 0.57 -2.44 0.28
C LEU A 43 -0.34 -1.54 -0.57
N VAL A 44 -1.65 -1.80 -0.59
CA VAL A 44 -2.64 -0.99 -1.33
C VAL A 44 -2.76 0.40 -0.72
N LEU A 45 -2.68 0.50 0.61
CA LEU A 45 -2.73 1.77 1.32
C LEU A 45 -1.56 2.67 0.95
N VAL A 46 -0.32 2.18 1.01
CA VAL A 46 0.86 2.97 0.61
C VAL A 46 0.79 3.36 -0.86
N PHE A 47 0.29 2.48 -1.73
CA PHE A 47 0.11 2.77 -3.15
C PHE A 47 -0.82 3.97 -3.36
N TRP A 48 -2.02 3.96 -2.76
CA TRP A 48 -2.98 5.06 -2.93
C TRP A 48 -2.54 6.34 -2.23
N ASN A 49 -1.85 6.28 -1.09
CA ASN A 49 -1.28 7.45 -0.43
C ASN A 49 -0.20 8.14 -1.28
N ILE A 50 0.55 7.37 -2.09
CA ILE A 50 1.53 7.92 -3.03
C ILE A 50 0.84 8.49 -4.28
N HIS A 51 -0.13 7.77 -4.87
CA HIS A 51 -0.74 8.15 -6.14
C HIS A 51 -1.95 9.10 -5.99
N GLN A 52 -2.71 8.99 -4.91
CA GLN A 52 -3.95 9.76 -4.67
C GLN A 52 -4.06 10.27 -3.22
N PRO A 53 -3.08 11.05 -2.71
CA PRO A 53 -3.02 11.46 -1.31
C PRO A 53 -4.22 12.31 -0.86
N ARG A 54 -4.93 12.94 -1.81
CA ARG A 54 -6.13 13.74 -1.52
C ARG A 54 -7.37 12.88 -1.30
N LYS A 55 -7.42 11.65 -1.85
CA LYS A 55 -8.57 10.74 -1.74
C LYS A 55 -8.38 9.74 -0.62
N VAL A 56 -7.15 9.27 -0.44
CA VAL A 56 -6.79 8.29 0.59
C VAL A 56 -5.82 8.95 1.54
N GLY A 57 -6.34 9.45 2.65
CA GLY A 57 -5.55 10.15 3.66
C GLY A 57 -5.41 9.31 4.94
N MET A 58 -4.82 9.94 5.97
CA MET A 58 -4.61 9.31 7.29
C MET A 58 -5.89 8.80 7.95
N GLY A 59 -7.05 9.46 7.72
CA GLY A 59 -8.34 9.00 8.27
C GLY A 59 -8.78 7.65 7.71
N VAL A 60 -8.58 7.41 6.41
CA VAL A 60 -8.85 6.11 5.78
C VAL A 60 -7.88 5.06 6.32
N ALA A 61 -6.61 5.41 6.47
CA ALA A 61 -5.59 4.53 7.03
C ALA A 61 -5.93 4.11 8.47
N PHE A 62 -6.34 5.06 9.31
CA PHE A 62 -6.76 4.78 10.67
C PHE A 62 -7.97 3.84 10.74
N ALA A 63 -9.00 4.11 9.92
CA ALA A 63 -10.21 3.27 9.87
C ALA A 63 -9.90 1.83 9.40
N LEU A 64 -9.06 1.68 8.36
CA LEU A 64 -8.61 0.37 7.89
C LEU A 64 -7.80 -0.37 8.94
N GLY A 65 -6.93 0.34 9.67
CA GLY A 65 -6.15 -0.24 10.76
C GLY A 65 -7.03 -0.74 11.90
N LEU A 66 -8.06 0.02 12.29
CA LEU A 66 -9.04 -0.45 13.28
C LEU A 66 -9.79 -1.71 12.82
N LEU A 67 -10.16 -1.78 11.54
CA LEU A 67 -10.79 -2.98 10.98
C LEU A 67 -9.86 -4.20 11.05
N MET A 68 -8.57 -4.01 10.78
CA MET A 68 -7.59 -5.08 10.92
C MET A 68 -7.38 -5.50 12.36
N ASP A 69 -7.36 -4.55 13.32
CA ASP A 69 -7.23 -4.87 14.74
C ASP A 69 -8.42 -5.71 15.25
N VAL A 70 -9.63 -5.38 14.80
CA VAL A 70 -10.84 -6.14 15.12
C VAL A 70 -10.79 -7.55 14.52
N HIS A 71 -10.35 -7.67 13.26
CA HIS A 71 -10.24 -8.97 12.57
C HIS A 71 -9.24 -9.89 13.27
N ASP A 72 -8.06 -9.39 13.56
CA ASP A 72 -6.97 -10.18 14.16
C ASP A 72 -7.20 -10.46 15.67
N ALA A 73 -8.30 -9.96 16.24
CA ALA A 73 -8.58 -10.02 17.69
C ALA A 73 -7.38 -9.51 18.53
N ARG A 74 -6.72 -8.47 18.03
CA ARG A 74 -5.54 -7.85 18.63
C ARG A 74 -5.94 -6.65 19.50
N LEU A 75 -4.94 -6.02 20.11
CA LEU A 75 -5.15 -4.78 20.82
C LEU A 75 -5.62 -3.69 19.85
N LEU A 76 -6.77 -3.10 20.11
CA LEU A 76 -7.28 -2.00 19.29
C LEU A 76 -6.27 -0.84 19.27
N GLY A 77 -5.85 -0.44 18.09
CA GLY A 77 -4.91 0.64 17.86
C GLY A 77 -3.54 0.19 17.32
N GLU A 78 -3.17 -1.08 17.37
CA GLU A 78 -1.88 -1.57 16.85
C GLU A 78 -1.73 -1.26 15.36
N HIS A 79 -2.65 -1.76 14.52
CA HIS A 79 -2.65 -1.48 13.08
C HIS A 79 -3.14 -0.07 12.77
N ALA A 80 -4.06 0.48 13.56
CA ALA A 80 -4.52 1.85 13.35
C ALA A 80 -3.39 2.86 13.43
N VAL A 81 -2.50 2.75 14.43
CA VAL A 81 -1.30 3.59 14.55
C VAL A 81 -0.31 3.29 13.42
N ALA A 82 -0.05 2.01 13.15
CA ALA A 82 0.88 1.58 12.11
C ALA A 82 0.50 2.14 10.72
N TYR A 83 -0.76 1.96 10.31
CA TYR A 83 -1.24 2.44 9.02
C TYR A 83 -1.34 3.96 8.94
N THR A 84 -1.65 4.63 10.04
CA THR A 84 -1.65 6.10 10.09
C THR A 84 -0.25 6.65 9.89
N LEU A 85 0.76 6.08 10.54
CA LEU A 85 2.17 6.44 10.34
C LEU A 85 2.64 6.12 8.93
N LEU A 86 2.29 4.94 8.40
CA LEU A 86 2.55 4.56 7.01
C LEU A 86 1.99 5.60 6.04
N ALA A 87 0.73 6.00 6.23
CA ALA A 87 0.06 7.00 5.40
C ALA A 87 0.74 8.37 5.51
N TYR A 88 1.08 8.81 6.72
CA TYR A 88 1.78 10.06 6.95
C TYR A 88 3.10 10.14 6.18
N PHE A 89 3.95 9.13 6.33
CA PHE A 89 5.24 9.08 5.63
C PHE A 89 5.05 8.94 4.12
N ALA A 90 4.13 8.09 3.66
CA ALA A 90 3.84 7.92 2.24
C ALA A 90 3.38 9.23 1.59
N ILE A 91 2.48 9.97 2.24
CA ILE A 91 2.02 11.28 1.76
C ILE A 91 3.15 12.30 1.76
N THR A 92 4.05 12.27 2.75
CA THR A 92 5.17 13.20 2.84
C THR A 92 6.16 13.01 1.70
N ILE A 93 6.44 11.77 1.32
CA ILE A 93 7.45 11.47 0.28
C ILE A 93 6.87 11.23 -1.12
N HIS A 94 5.53 11.24 -1.30
CA HIS A 94 4.85 10.83 -2.53
C HIS A 94 5.43 11.47 -3.80
N ARG A 95 5.73 12.79 -3.77
CA ARG A 95 6.28 13.51 -4.92
C ARG A 95 7.65 12.98 -5.33
N ARG A 96 8.51 12.68 -4.36
CA ARG A 96 9.87 12.14 -4.63
C ARG A 96 9.78 10.75 -5.21
N VAL A 97 8.95 9.89 -4.63
CA VAL A 97 8.80 8.50 -5.06
C VAL A 97 8.32 8.41 -6.51
N LEU A 98 7.36 9.25 -6.91
CA LEU A 98 6.82 9.25 -8.27
C LEU A 98 7.82 9.67 -9.36
N TRP A 99 8.94 10.28 -9.01
CA TRP A 99 10.00 10.63 -9.97
C TRP A 99 10.87 9.44 -10.37
N PHE A 100 10.85 8.38 -9.59
CA PHE A 100 11.68 7.20 -9.82
C PHE A 100 10.96 6.14 -10.66
N THR A 101 11.76 5.25 -11.25
CA THR A 101 11.23 4.06 -11.92
C THR A 101 10.53 3.15 -10.91
N VAL A 102 9.59 2.32 -11.36
CA VAL A 102 8.78 1.45 -10.49
C VAL A 102 9.63 0.56 -9.58
N TYR A 103 10.75 0.06 -10.07
CA TYR A 103 11.69 -0.75 -9.27
C TYR A 103 12.39 0.07 -8.17
N THR A 104 12.79 1.30 -8.49
CA THR A 104 13.36 2.22 -7.50
C THR A 104 12.31 2.69 -6.49
N GLN A 105 11.05 2.83 -6.92
CA GLN A 105 9.93 3.09 -6.01
C GLN A 105 9.79 1.98 -4.97
N ALA A 106 9.89 0.70 -5.37
CA ALA A 106 9.84 -0.44 -4.45
C ALA A 106 10.88 -0.30 -3.31
N LEU A 107 12.09 0.15 -3.65
CA LEU A 107 13.13 0.38 -2.66
C LEU A 107 12.80 1.51 -1.67
N HIS A 108 12.12 2.58 -2.14
CA HIS A 108 11.68 3.68 -1.27
C HIS A 108 10.46 3.32 -0.43
N VAL A 109 9.61 2.40 -0.91
CA VAL A 109 8.42 1.92 -0.22
C VAL A 109 8.77 0.87 0.83
N LEU A 110 9.85 0.11 0.64
CA LEU A 110 10.31 -0.91 1.60
C LEU A 110 10.41 -0.39 3.05
N PRO A 111 11.10 0.73 3.36
CA PRO A 111 11.18 1.24 4.73
C PRO A 111 9.82 1.64 5.29
N LEU A 112 8.88 2.12 4.45
CA LEU A 112 7.53 2.45 4.90
C LEU A 112 6.75 1.19 5.30
N LEU A 113 6.82 0.15 4.49
CA LEU A 113 6.22 -1.14 4.81
C LEU A 113 6.86 -1.75 6.06
N PHE A 114 8.17 -1.59 6.22
CA PHE A 114 8.85 -2.01 7.44
C PHE A 114 8.30 -1.31 8.69
N ILE A 115 8.02 -0.01 8.62
CA ILE A 115 7.39 0.74 9.71
C ILE A 115 6.01 0.14 10.05
N ALA A 116 5.19 -0.19 9.04
CA ALA A 116 3.88 -0.76 9.25
C ALA A 116 3.92 -2.08 10.04
N HIS A 117 4.94 -2.91 9.81
CA HIS A 117 5.15 -4.16 10.55
C HIS A 117 5.85 -3.96 11.90
N ALA A 118 6.76 -2.99 11.99
CA ALA A 118 7.52 -2.74 13.21
C ALA A 118 6.68 -2.12 14.33
N VAL A 119 5.75 -1.22 14.01
CA VAL A 119 4.94 -0.51 15.02
C VAL A 119 4.11 -1.45 15.89
N PRO A 120 3.34 -2.41 15.35
CA PRO A 120 2.62 -3.40 16.17
C PRO A 120 3.55 -4.21 17.06
N VAL A 121 4.73 -4.57 16.54
CA VAL A 121 5.73 -5.33 17.31
C VAL A 121 6.26 -4.50 18.48
N VAL A 122 6.60 -3.23 18.26
CA VAL A 122 7.07 -2.32 19.32
C VAL A 122 6.01 -2.18 20.41
N ILE A 123 4.74 -1.99 20.04
CA ILE A 123 3.64 -1.90 20.99
C ILE A 123 3.54 -3.19 21.84
N ARG A 124 3.63 -4.36 21.22
CA ARG A 124 3.59 -5.65 21.92
C ARG A 124 4.79 -5.88 22.82
N LEU A 125 5.99 -5.51 22.38
CA LEU A 125 7.19 -5.57 23.21
C LEU A 125 7.05 -4.70 24.46
N ALA A 126 6.49 -3.50 24.33
CA ALA A 126 6.21 -2.63 25.47
C ALA A 126 5.23 -3.26 26.47
N MET A 127 4.37 -4.18 26.00
CA MET A 127 3.44 -4.95 26.84
C MET A 127 4.03 -6.28 27.36
N GLY A 128 5.32 -6.52 27.12
CA GLY A 128 6.01 -7.72 27.61
C GLY A 128 5.92 -8.95 26.70
N ALA A 129 5.46 -8.80 25.44
CA ALA A 129 5.48 -9.90 24.50
C ALA A 129 6.90 -10.23 24.02
N PRO A 130 7.19 -11.49 23.67
CA PRO A 130 8.49 -11.87 23.14
C PRO A 130 8.74 -11.31 21.73
N LEU A 131 10.00 -11.13 21.37
CA LEU A 131 10.41 -10.72 20.02
C LEU A 131 9.96 -11.76 18.97
N PRO A 132 9.30 -11.34 17.87
CA PRO A 132 8.77 -12.26 16.86
C PRO A 132 9.83 -12.89 15.93
N GLY A 133 11.10 -12.68 16.18
CA GLY A 133 12.18 -13.27 15.37
C GLY A 133 12.31 -12.71 13.94
N TRP A 134 13.14 -13.38 13.13
CA TRP A 134 13.48 -12.98 11.75
C TRP A 134 12.30 -12.93 10.74
N PRO A 135 11.20 -13.69 10.88
CA PRO A 135 10.09 -13.62 9.92
C PRO A 135 9.48 -12.22 9.77
N LEU A 136 9.63 -11.36 10.78
CA LEU A 136 9.20 -9.96 10.72
C LEU A 136 9.82 -9.18 9.54
N LEU A 137 11.02 -9.55 9.11
CA LEU A 137 11.73 -8.87 8.04
C LEU A 137 11.29 -9.35 6.65
N VAL A 138 10.67 -10.52 6.56
CA VAL A 138 10.32 -11.16 5.27
C VAL A 138 9.09 -10.53 4.65
N ALA A 139 8.05 -10.28 5.44
CA ALA A 139 6.78 -9.73 4.93
C ALA A 139 6.97 -8.40 4.20
N PRO A 140 7.62 -7.36 4.77
CA PRO A 140 7.89 -6.10 4.06
C PRO A 140 8.73 -6.30 2.79
N GLY A 141 9.65 -7.27 2.79
CA GLY A 141 10.45 -7.62 1.62
C GLY A 141 9.59 -8.18 0.48
N ILE A 142 8.68 -9.11 0.79
CA ILE A 142 7.73 -9.67 -0.19
C ILE A 142 6.81 -8.56 -0.71
N GLU A 143 6.29 -7.70 0.14
CA GLU A 143 5.44 -6.57 -0.24
C GLU A 143 6.17 -5.61 -1.20
N ALA A 144 7.42 -5.27 -0.91
CA ALA A 144 8.24 -4.45 -1.78
C ALA A 144 8.51 -5.12 -3.14
N LEU A 145 8.70 -6.45 -3.16
CA LEU A 145 8.81 -7.22 -4.41
C LEU A 145 7.49 -7.25 -5.20
N LEU A 146 6.35 -7.23 -4.52
CA LEU A 146 5.02 -7.15 -5.13
C LEU A 146 4.68 -5.73 -5.63
N TRP A 147 5.44 -4.71 -5.26
CA TRP A 147 5.20 -3.31 -5.66
C TRP A 147 5.04 -3.11 -7.17
N PRO A 148 5.92 -3.63 -8.05
CA PRO A 148 5.76 -3.49 -9.51
C PRO A 148 4.47 -4.11 -10.01
N LEU A 149 4.07 -5.27 -9.48
CA LEU A 149 2.83 -5.95 -9.82
C LEU A 149 1.61 -5.15 -9.36
N ALA A 150 1.62 -4.69 -8.10
CA ALA A 150 0.58 -3.83 -7.55
C ALA A 150 0.42 -2.55 -8.38
N THR A 151 1.53 -1.92 -8.77
CA THR A 151 1.53 -0.73 -9.62
C THR A 151 0.92 -1.03 -11.00
N ALA A 152 1.28 -2.15 -11.61
CA ALA A 152 0.73 -2.55 -12.91
C ALA A 152 -0.78 -2.78 -12.84
N VAL A 153 -1.26 -3.50 -11.83
CA VAL A 153 -2.68 -3.85 -11.64
C VAL A 153 -3.52 -2.62 -11.27
N LEU A 154 -3.06 -1.82 -10.29
CA LEU A 154 -3.82 -0.68 -9.78
C LEU A 154 -3.82 0.52 -10.72
N LEU A 155 -2.83 0.65 -11.61
CA LEU A 155 -2.83 1.67 -12.67
C LEU A 155 -3.49 1.18 -13.96
N ALA A 156 -3.72 -0.12 -14.16
CA ALA A 156 -4.28 -0.66 -15.39
C ALA A 156 -5.58 0.04 -15.85
N PRO A 157 -6.59 0.30 -14.96
CA PRO A 157 -7.82 0.96 -15.36
C PRO A 157 -7.66 2.43 -15.74
N GLN A 158 -6.53 3.05 -15.33
CA GLN A 158 -6.25 4.46 -15.56
C GLN A 158 -5.41 4.71 -16.81
N ARG A 159 -4.78 3.65 -17.36
CA ARG A 159 -3.96 3.73 -18.57
C ARG A 159 -4.87 3.69 -19.78
N ARG A 160 -4.99 4.81 -20.49
CA ARG A 160 -5.63 4.86 -21.81
C ARG A 160 -4.55 5.11 -22.86
N SER A 161 -4.59 4.38 -23.97
CA SER A 161 -3.85 4.77 -25.17
C SER A 161 -4.32 6.16 -25.58
N VAL A 162 -3.41 7.06 -25.87
CA VAL A 162 -3.73 8.29 -26.57
C VAL A 162 -4.08 7.85 -27.98
N ASP A 163 -5.36 7.82 -28.36
CA ASP A 163 -5.75 7.78 -29.75
C ASP A 163 -5.24 9.08 -30.38
N VAL A 164 -4.15 8.98 -31.10
CA VAL A 164 -3.69 10.06 -31.96
C VAL A 164 -4.74 10.14 -33.06
N ASP A 165 -5.57 11.17 -32.97
CA ASP A 165 -6.57 11.47 -33.98
C ASP A 165 -5.81 11.93 -35.23
N GLU A 166 -5.42 10.99 -36.08
CA GLU A 166 -4.71 11.24 -37.36
C GLU A 166 -5.57 12.04 -38.35
N THR A 167 -6.83 12.34 -38.00
CA THR A 167 -7.80 13.02 -38.84
C THR A 167 -7.94 14.51 -38.59
N ARG A 168 -7.11 15.13 -37.76
CA ARG A 168 -7.09 16.59 -37.63
C ARG A 168 -6.27 17.18 -38.78
N PRO A 169 -6.91 17.78 -39.81
CA PRO A 169 -6.19 18.61 -40.78
C PRO A 169 -5.60 19.81 -40.05
N ILE A 170 -4.35 20.09 -40.39
CA ILE A 170 -3.59 21.28 -39.96
C ILE A 170 -4.25 22.55 -40.48
#